data_68a6a81e1d6ad1c25f0521b7abd74675
#
_entry.id   68a6a81e1d6ad1c25f0521b7abd74675
#
_cell.length_a   1.000
_cell.length_b   1.000
_cell.length_c   1.000
_cell.angle_alpha   90.00
_cell.angle_beta   90.00
_cell.angle_gamma   90.00
#
_symmetry.space_group_name_H-M   'P 1'
#
loop_
_entity.id
_entity.type
_entity.pdbx_description
1 polymer ?
#
loop_
_entity_poly.entity_id
_entity_poly.type
_entity_poly.pdbx_seq_one_letter_code
_entity_poly.pdbx_strand_id
1 'polypeptide(L)'
;PHVVYVNGQRVFFKGVNTQDTHPEYGRAIDVETMMKDLTMMKQANVNTVRTSHYPRQPKMYAMMDALGFYVMDEADVECHYDWIWGWRHLTKRLTSDGNWTAQYVDRNVRMVARDRNHPCVTFWSLGNESGSGLNFEKAYAAVKALDGRPIHYEGTTNWGNASTSDLYSNMYPTVDYVASNKNGVKDRPYFICEYAHAMGQAVGNLKDYWDVIESSTGIIGACIWDWVDQAIYRVESGSGIVADKTKNGFHNWTSGYDYNDIALLGIGFQGNFLNNGIVTPDRTWTGKLSEVKKVYQYVKF
;
A
#
# COMPACT_ATOMS: atom_id res chain seq x y z
N PRO A 1 23.93 11.76 -0.61
CA PRO A 1 22.74 11.55 0.22
C PRO A 1 21.63 10.98 -0.65
N HIS A 2 20.95 9.94 -0.15
CA HIS A 2 19.86 9.29 -0.85
C HIS A 2 18.52 9.88 -0.38
N VAL A 3 18.32 11.18 -0.64
CA VAL A 3 17.11 11.93 -0.27
C VAL A 3 16.36 12.37 -1.53
N VAL A 4 15.06 12.60 -1.39
CA VAL A 4 14.21 13.07 -2.48
C VAL A 4 13.88 14.54 -2.27
N TYR A 5 13.99 15.30 -3.35
CA TYR A 5 13.58 16.70 -3.41
C TYR A 5 12.42 16.85 -4.41
N VAL A 6 11.39 17.57 -4.01
CA VAL A 6 10.33 18.01 -4.90
C VAL A 6 10.35 19.53 -4.91
N ASN A 7 10.48 20.11 -6.10
CA ASN A 7 10.60 21.56 -6.26
C ASN A 7 11.68 22.20 -5.38
N GLY A 8 12.82 21.51 -5.22
CA GLY A 8 13.95 21.99 -4.42
C GLY A 8 13.81 21.81 -2.90
N GLN A 9 12.69 21.30 -2.41
CA GLN A 9 12.46 21.01 -0.99
C GLN A 9 12.61 19.53 -0.69
N ARG A 10 13.32 19.19 0.38
CA ARG A 10 13.37 17.79 0.86
C ARG A 10 12.00 17.34 1.30
N VAL A 11 11.60 16.16 0.86
CA VAL A 11 10.31 15.57 1.20
C VAL A 11 10.51 14.26 1.96
N PHE A 12 9.71 14.07 3.00
CA PHE A 12 9.47 12.76 3.62
C PHE A 12 8.07 12.28 3.22
N PHE A 13 8.00 11.06 2.70
CA PHE A 13 6.75 10.42 2.30
C PHE A 13 6.07 9.79 3.52
N LYS A 14 5.16 10.55 4.13
CA LYS A 14 4.35 10.19 5.30
C LYS A 14 3.09 9.50 4.80
N GLY A 15 3.17 8.18 4.59
CA GLY A 15 2.22 7.46 3.77
C GLY A 15 1.33 6.47 4.48
N VAL A 16 0.31 6.07 3.73
CA VAL A 16 -0.58 4.95 4.01
C VAL A 16 -0.74 4.09 2.77
N ASN A 17 -0.90 2.79 2.97
CA ASN A 17 -1.41 1.89 1.96
C ASN A 17 -2.93 2.01 1.90
N THR A 18 -3.52 1.85 0.73
CA THR A 18 -4.97 1.94 0.56
C THR A 18 -5.52 0.72 -0.17
N GLN A 19 -6.75 0.36 0.16
CA GLN A 19 -7.55 -0.61 -0.56
C GLN A 19 -8.89 0.04 -0.89
N ASP A 20 -9.45 -0.22 -2.08
CA ASP A 20 -10.80 0.21 -2.39
C ASP A 20 -11.79 -0.66 -1.59
N THR A 21 -12.38 -0.07 -0.57
CA THR A 21 -13.36 -0.76 0.29
C THR A 21 -14.43 0.22 0.75
N HIS A 22 -15.67 -0.14 0.51
CA HIS A 22 -16.85 0.57 0.98
C HIS A 22 -17.68 -0.35 1.88
N PRO A 23 -18.19 0.13 3.02
CA PRO A 23 -18.88 -0.73 3.98
C PRO A 23 -20.22 -1.30 3.45
N GLU A 24 -20.78 -0.70 2.41
CA GLU A 24 -22.04 -1.12 1.80
C GLU A 24 -21.82 -1.78 0.42
N TYR A 25 -20.87 -1.26 -0.36
CA TYR A 25 -20.67 -1.66 -1.76
C TYR A 25 -19.45 -2.57 -1.97
N GLY A 26 -18.77 -2.96 -0.89
CA GLY A 26 -17.59 -3.82 -0.96
C GLY A 26 -16.43 -3.14 -1.69
N ARG A 27 -16.02 -3.68 -2.82
CA ARG A 27 -14.89 -3.15 -3.61
C ARG A 27 -15.25 -1.98 -4.53
N ALA A 28 -16.54 -1.62 -4.62
CA ALA A 28 -16.98 -0.46 -5.38
C ALA A 28 -16.99 0.79 -4.48
N ILE A 29 -16.06 1.70 -4.72
CA ILE A 29 -15.93 2.95 -3.94
C ILE A 29 -16.51 4.12 -4.73
N ASP A 30 -17.32 4.95 -4.08
CA ASP A 30 -17.89 6.14 -4.67
C ASP A 30 -17.02 7.39 -4.48
N VAL A 31 -17.38 8.46 -5.18
CA VAL A 31 -16.66 9.75 -5.17
C VAL A 31 -16.67 10.40 -3.79
N GLU A 32 -17.78 10.30 -3.06
CA GLU A 32 -17.92 10.87 -1.72
C GLU A 32 -16.95 10.20 -0.74
N THR A 33 -16.88 8.87 -0.77
CA THR A 33 -15.97 8.09 0.06
C THR A 33 -14.50 8.38 -0.29
N MET A 34 -14.16 8.47 -1.58
CA MET A 34 -12.81 8.86 -2.00
C MET A 34 -12.42 10.23 -1.44
N MET A 35 -13.29 11.22 -1.54
CA MET A 35 -13.04 12.56 -1.03
C MET A 35 -12.94 12.58 0.50
N LYS A 36 -13.79 11.81 1.19
CA LYS A 36 -13.72 11.65 2.65
C LYS A 36 -12.39 11.06 3.08
N ASP A 37 -11.94 9.98 2.45
CA ASP A 37 -10.65 9.35 2.71
C ASP A 37 -9.49 10.34 2.55
N LEU A 38 -9.39 10.98 1.41
CA LEU A 38 -8.33 11.94 1.13
C LEU A 38 -8.35 13.15 2.07
N THR A 39 -9.53 13.65 2.42
CA THR A 39 -9.67 14.75 3.37
C THR A 39 -9.20 14.35 4.78
N MET A 40 -9.60 13.17 5.26
CA MET A 40 -9.17 12.65 6.55
C MET A 40 -7.65 12.38 6.59
N MET A 41 -7.09 11.85 5.50
CA MET A 41 -5.64 11.67 5.35
C MET A 41 -4.91 13.01 5.51
N LYS A 42 -5.35 14.06 4.82
CA LYS A 42 -4.75 15.41 4.98
C LYS A 42 -4.89 15.95 6.39
N GLN A 43 -6.04 15.78 7.04
CA GLN A 43 -6.26 16.17 8.44
C GLN A 43 -5.35 15.41 9.42
N ALA A 44 -4.92 14.22 9.05
CA ALA A 44 -3.98 13.39 9.81
C ALA A 44 -2.50 13.56 9.39
N ASN A 45 -2.17 14.60 8.61
CA ASN A 45 -0.83 14.90 8.12
C ASN A 45 -0.24 13.83 7.16
N VAL A 46 -1.07 12.96 6.62
CA VAL A 46 -0.66 12.03 5.55
C VAL A 46 -0.46 12.83 4.26
N ASN A 47 0.67 12.62 3.60
CA ASN A 47 0.98 13.26 2.33
C ASN A 47 1.19 12.27 1.19
N THR A 48 1.22 10.97 1.49
CA THR A 48 1.57 9.94 0.51
C THR A 48 0.55 8.80 0.54
N VAL A 49 0.18 8.33 -0.65
CA VAL A 49 -0.68 7.17 -0.85
C VAL A 49 0.05 6.15 -1.71
N ARG A 50 0.18 4.91 -1.23
CA ARG A 50 0.50 3.77 -2.08
C ARG A 50 -0.80 3.09 -2.48
N THR A 51 -1.01 2.92 -3.78
CA THR A 51 -2.23 2.31 -4.32
C THR A 51 -2.14 0.78 -4.29
N SER A 52 -1.98 0.22 -3.11
CA SER A 52 -1.81 -1.23 -2.90
C SER A 52 -3.11 -1.98 -3.17
N HIS A 53 -3.16 -2.99 -4.02
CA HIS A 53 -2.09 -3.43 -4.93
C HIS A 53 -2.60 -3.37 -6.36
N TYR A 54 -3.16 -2.23 -6.77
CA TYR A 54 -3.71 -1.97 -8.10
C TYR A 54 -3.96 -0.46 -8.31
N PRO A 55 -3.95 0.03 -9.54
CA PRO A 55 -4.28 1.43 -9.84
C PRO A 55 -5.72 1.77 -9.45
N ARG A 56 -5.92 2.97 -8.90
CA ARG A 56 -7.24 3.46 -8.46
C ARG A 56 -8.09 3.95 -9.63
N GLN A 57 -9.35 4.31 -9.33
CA GLN A 57 -10.20 4.99 -10.30
C GLN A 57 -9.57 6.31 -10.75
N PRO A 58 -9.65 6.69 -12.04
CA PRO A 58 -9.04 7.93 -12.54
C PRO A 58 -9.45 9.20 -11.79
N LYS A 59 -10.70 9.26 -11.31
CA LYS A 59 -11.19 10.39 -10.49
C LYS A 59 -10.39 10.59 -9.21
N MET A 60 -9.90 9.53 -8.60
CA MET A 60 -9.13 9.61 -7.36
C MET A 60 -7.78 10.30 -7.60
N TYR A 61 -7.13 10.07 -8.75
CA TYR A 61 -5.88 10.76 -9.09
C TYR A 61 -6.10 12.26 -9.28
N ALA A 62 -7.19 12.68 -9.94
CA ALA A 62 -7.53 14.08 -10.06
C ALA A 62 -7.77 14.75 -8.70
N MET A 63 -8.38 14.04 -7.75
CA MET A 63 -8.53 14.52 -6.37
C MET A 63 -7.18 14.60 -5.65
N MET A 64 -6.32 13.59 -5.81
CA MET A 64 -4.98 13.59 -5.23
C MET A 64 -4.09 14.68 -5.82
N ASP A 65 -4.23 14.99 -7.12
CA ASP A 65 -3.60 16.15 -7.76
C ASP A 65 -4.03 17.46 -7.07
N ALA A 66 -5.34 17.66 -6.94
CA ALA A 66 -5.91 18.87 -6.36
C ALA A 66 -5.55 19.06 -4.88
N LEU A 67 -5.46 17.97 -4.13
CA LEU A 67 -5.14 18.00 -2.71
C LEU A 67 -3.62 17.94 -2.41
N GLY A 68 -2.78 17.79 -3.43
CA GLY A 68 -1.33 17.78 -3.29
C GLY A 68 -0.79 16.55 -2.55
N PHE A 69 -1.22 15.36 -2.95
CA PHE A 69 -0.63 14.10 -2.50
C PHE A 69 0.57 13.70 -3.36
N TYR A 70 1.45 12.90 -2.78
CA TYR A 70 2.43 12.11 -3.47
C TYR A 70 1.89 10.69 -3.61
N VAL A 71 1.92 10.13 -4.81
CA VAL A 71 1.35 8.81 -5.08
C VAL A 71 2.44 7.86 -5.55
N MET A 72 2.50 6.70 -4.91
CA MET A 72 3.17 5.52 -5.44
C MET A 72 2.10 4.68 -6.12
N ASP A 73 2.02 4.80 -7.44
CA ASP A 73 1.03 4.12 -8.25
C ASP A 73 1.49 2.71 -8.57
N GLU A 74 0.68 1.71 -8.16
CA GLU A 74 1.09 0.31 -8.22
C GLU A 74 0.28 -0.47 -9.24
N ALA A 75 1.00 -1.22 -10.07
CA ALA A 75 0.40 -2.10 -11.05
C ALA A 75 -0.27 -3.31 -10.39
N ASP A 76 -1.36 -3.77 -10.99
CA ASP A 76 -2.10 -4.96 -10.60
C ASP A 76 -1.30 -6.24 -10.92
N VAL A 77 -0.22 -6.47 -10.17
CA VAL A 77 0.65 -7.64 -10.23
C VAL A 77 0.92 -8.12 -8.81
N GLU A 78 0.21 -9.16 -8.40
CA GLU A 78 0.42 -9.84 -7.13
C GLU A 78 0.09 -11.31 -7.30
N CYS A 79 1.02 -12.19 -6.97
CA CYS A 79 0.79 -13.63 -7.07
C CYS A 79 1.24 -14.39 -5.83
N HIS A 80 1.63 -13.69 -4.78
CA HIS A 80 2.15 -14.19 -3.52
C HIS A 80 3.17 -15.33 -3.65
N TYR A 81 3.93 -15.54 -2.57
CA TYR A 81 4.89 -16.63 -2.57
C TYR A 81 4.27 -17.93 -2.16
N ASP A 82 4.93 -18.88 -2.56
CA ASP A 82 5.25 -20.22 -2.16
C ASP A 82 4.98 -20.64 -0.72
N TRP A 83 5.12 -19.75 0.25
CA TRP A 83 5.11 -20.10 1.66
C TRP A 83 3.70 -20.27 2.22
N ILE A 84 2.69 -19.79 1.54
CA ILE A 84 1.32 -19.93 2.03
C ILE A 84 0.77 -21.34 1.83
N TRP A 85 1.25 -22.13 0.83
CA TRP A 85 0.63 -23.44 0.56
C TRP A 85 1.55 -24.51 -0.04
N GLY A 86 2.84 -24.41 0.12
CA GLY A 86 3.77 -25.35 -0.52
C GLY A 86 3.79 -25.25 -2.04
N TRP A 87 3.26 -24.21 -2.60
CA TRP A 87 3.17 -23.93 -4.03
C TRP A 87 4.44 -23.27 -4.58
N ARG A 88 5.54 -23.56 -3.93
CA ARG A 88 6.90 -23.06 -4.25
C ARG A 88 7.26 -23.00 -5.72
N HIS A 89 6.54 -23.73 -6.54
CA HIS A 89 6.85 -23.85 -7.95
C HIS A 89 6.06 -22.90 -8.85
N LEU A 90 4.88 -22.41 -8.43
CA LEU A 90 4.03 -21.59 -9.29
C LEU A 90 4.49 -20.13 -9.37
N THR A 91 4.85 -19.53 -8.26
CA THR A 91 5.26 -18.13 -8.22
C THR A 91 6.57 -17.88 -8.94
N LYS A 92 7.55 -18.79 -8.78
CA LYS A 92 8.78 -18.77 -9.60
C LYS A 92 8.48 -18.93 -11.06
N ARG A 93 7.47 -19.74 -11.43
CA ARG A 93 7.05 -19.88 -12.83
C ARG A 93 6.42 -18.60 -13.33
N LEU A 94 5.44 -18.02 -12.65
CA LEU A 94 4.76 -16.80 -13.10
C LEU A 94 5.74 -15.65 -13.31
N THR A 95 6.64 -15.42 -12.36
CA THR A 95 7.60 -14.31 -12.40
C THR A 95 8.77 -14.54 -13.35
N SER A 96 9.15 -15.79 -13.59
CA SER A 96 10.33 -16.15 -14.39
C SER A 96 9.99 -16.83 -15.71
N ASP A 97 8.77 -17.31 -15.93
CA ASP A 97 8.33 -17.94 -17.17
C ASP A 97 7.99 -16.88 -18.22
N GLY A 98 8.72 -16.90 -19.33
CA GLY A 98 8.54 -15.98 -20.45
C GLY A 98 7.14 -15.97 -21.06
N ASN A 99 6.34 -17.02 -20.86
CA ASN A 99 4.94 -17.06 -21.31
C ASN A 99 4.05 -16.02 -20.59
N TRP A 100 4.46 -15.54 -19.41
CA TRP A 100 3.75 -14.52 -18.64
C TRP A 100 4.30 -13.11 -18.82
N THR A 101 5.39 -12.94 -19.57
CA THR A 101 6.03 -11.63 -19.75
C THR A 101 5.06 -10.57 -20.28
N ALA A 102 4.24 -10.93 -21.26
CA ALA A 102 3.29 -10.00 -21.86
C ALA A 102 2.30 -9.43 -20.83
N GLN A 103 1.81 -10.24 -19.91
CA GLN A 103 0.85 -9.83 -18.89
C GLN A 103 1.49 -8.89 -17.85
N TYR A 104 2.73 -9.18 -17.42
CA TYR A 104 3.48 -8.31 -16.51
C TYR A 104 3.77 -6.94 -17.14
N VAL A 105 4.23 -6.95 -18.38
CA VAL A 105 4.52 -5.72 -19.12
C VAL A 105 3.25 -4.92 -19.40
N ASP A 106 2.18 -5.57 -19.89
CA ASP A 106 0.93 -4.90 -20.26
C ASP A 106 0.31 -4.16 -19.06
N ARG A 107 0.20 -4.78 -17.88
CA ARG A 107 -0.35 -4.15 -16.69
C ARG A 107 0.42 -2.90 -16.28
N ASN A 108 1.74 -2.99 -16.27
CA ASN A 108 2.62 -1.88 -15.94
C ASN A 108 2.56 -0.76 -16.98
N VAL A 109 2.61 -1.09 -18.26
CA VAL A 109 2.53 -0.11 -19.35
C VAL A 109 1.19 0.60 -19.38
N ARG A 110 0.09 -0.12 -19.17
CA ARG A 110 -1.26 0.49 -19.11
C ARG A 110 -1.42 1.44 -17.94
N MET A 111 -0.90 1.09 -16.76
CA MET A 111 -0.88 1.98 -15.60
C MET A 111 -0.17 3.29 -15.97
N VAL A 112 1.07 3.22 -16.46
CA VAL A 112 1.84 4.40 -16.84
C VAL A 112 1.16 5.20 -17.95
N ALA A 113 0.66 4.53 -18.99
CA ALA A 113 0.00 5.19 -20.11
C ALA A 113 -1.25 5.96 -19.68
N ARG A 114 -2.00 5.43 -18.71
CA ARG A 114 -3.19 6.07 -18.15
C ARG A 114 -2.85 7.25 -17.25
N ASP A 115 -1.89 7.06 -16.33
CA ASP A 115 -1.75 7.93 -15.17
C ASP A 115 -0.55 8.88 -15.21
N ARG A 116 0.33 8.78 -16.23
CA ARG A 116 1.55 9.62 -16.34
C ARG A 116 1.29 11.13 -16.38
N ASN A 117 0.09 11.57 -16.74
CA ASN A 117 -0.25 12.98 -16.78
C ASN A 117 -0.73 13.52 -15.40
N HIS A 118 -0.81 12.67 -14.38
CA HIS A 118 -1.13 13.09 -13.03
C HIS A 118 0.14 13.54 -12.30
N PRO A 119 0.24 14.82 -11.89
CA PRO A 119 1.41 15.32 -11.16
C PRO A 119 1.55 14.73 -9.76
N CYS A 120 0.48 14.21 -9.17
CA CYS A 120 0.56 13.52 -7.87
C CYS A 120 1.37 12.22 -7.93
N VAL A 121 1.40 11.52 -9.07
CA VAL A 121 2.20 10.29 -9.21
C VAL A 121 3.68 10.65 -9.15
N THR A 122 4.35 10.16 -8.12
CA THR A 122 5.78 10.39 -7.86
C THR A 122 6.64 9.17 -8.14
N PHE A 123 6.06 7.99 -7.95
CA PHE A 123 6.72 6.70 -8.16
C PHE A 123 5.80 5.76 -8.93
N TRP A 124 6.40 4.93 -9.76
CA TRP A 124 5.74 3.75 -10.34
C TRP A 124 6.12 2.52 -9.51
N SER A 125 5.15 1.70 -9.13
CA SER A 125 5.39 0.44 -8.44
C SER A 125 4.98 -0.73 -9.33
N LEU A 126 5.90 -1.68 -9.55
CA LEU A 126 5.70 -2.76 -10.52
C LEU A 126 4.74 -3.85 -10.04
N GLY A 127 4.40 -3.86 -8.76
CA GLY A 127 3.53 -4.86 -8.14
C GLY A 127 3.93 -5.15 -6.70
N ASN A 128 3.37 -6.22 -6.16
CA ASN A 128 3.52 -6.63 -4.77
C ASN A 128 3.81 -8.12 -4.65
N GLU A 129 4.60 -8.51 -3.63
CA GLU A 129 4.83 -9.87 -3.12
C GLU A 129 4.81 -11.00 -4.16
N SER A 130 5.50 -10.81 -5.27
CA SER A 130 5.51 -11.75 -6.41
C SER A 130 6.91 -12.32 -6.73
N GLY A 131 7.86 -12.22 -5.80
CA GLY A 131 9.22 -12.68 -6.02
C GLY A 131 10.02 -11.82 -7.00
N SER A 132 11.05 -12.40 -7.58
CA SER A 132 11.88 -11.71 -8.58
C SER A 132 12.12 -12.59 -9.79
N GLY A 133 12.26 -12.00 -10.97
CA GLY A 133 12.53 -12.74 -12.20
C GLY A 133 12.40 -11.92 -13.45
N LEU A 134 12.59 -12.59 -14.60
CA LEU A 134 12.64 -12.00 -15.93
C LEU A 134 11.46 -11.06 -16.22
N ASN A 135 10.25 -11.39 -15.74
CA ASN A 135 9.06 -10.63 -16.09
C ASN A 135 9.06 -9.23 -15.44
N PHE A 136 9.58 -9.10 -14.21
CA PHE A 136 9.79 -7.79 -13.60
C PHE A 136 10.93 -7.01 -14.27
N GLU A 137 11.99 -7.66 -14.74
CA GLU A 137 13.05 -6.99 -15.51
C GLU A 137 12.49 -6.40 -16.81
N LYS A 138 11.62 -7.14 -17.50
CA LYS A 138 10.96 -6.66 -18.71
C LYS A 138 9.96 -5.54 -18.42
N ALA A 139 9.18 -5.65 -17.35
CA ALA A 139 8.26 -4.60 -16.91
C ALA A 139 9.02 -3.32 -16.53
N TYR A 140 10.11 -3.44 -15.75
CA TYR A 140 10.97 -2.30 -15.41
C TYR A 140 11.50 -1.58 -16.65
N ALA A 141 12.08 -2.33 -17.59
CA ALA A 141 12.62 -1.75 -18.81
C ALA A 141 11.53 -1.04 -19.64
N ALA A 142 10.33 -1.64 -19.74
CA ALA A 142 9.21 -1.06 -20.46
C ALA A 142 8.70 0.25 -19.81
N VAL A 143 8.58 0.29 -18.47
CA VAL A 143 8.18 1.49 -17.75
C VAL A 143 9.24 2.59 -17.90
N LYS A 144 10.53 2.27 -17.73
CA LYS A 144 11.63 3.23 -17.94
C LYS A 144 11.67 3.84 -19.33
N ALA A 145 11.25 3.09 -20.34
CA ALA A 145 11.16 3.61 -21.71
C ALA A 145 10.01 4.61 -21.92
N LEU A 146 8.99 4.61 -21.02
CA LEU A 146 7.81 5.45 -21.14
C LEU A 146 7.86 6.71 -20.26
N ASP A 147 8.50 6.62 -19.09
CA ASP A 147 8.48 7.70 -18.09
C ASP A 147 9.76 7.69 -17.24
N GLY A 148 10.27 8.88 -16.93
CA GLY A 148 11.51 9.06 -16.19
C GLY A 148 11.38 8.97 -14.67
N ARG A 149 10.17 8.86 -14.10
CA ARG A 149 9.95 8.77 -12.66
C ARG A 149 10.61 7.53 -12.07
N PRO A 150 11.00 7.58 -10.77
CA PRO A 150 11.56 6.42 -10.10
C PRO A 150 10.59 5.24 -10.06
N ILE A 151 11.15 4.04 -10.17
CA ILE A 151 10.42 2.79 -10.11
C ILE A 151 10.70 2.11 -8.78
N HIS A 152 9.65 1.62 -8.13
CA HIS A 152 9.63 0.82 -6.92
C HIS A 152 9.23 -0.62 -7.24
N TYR A 153 9.86 -1.55 -6.58
CA TYR A 153 9.41 -2.92 -6.40
C TYR A 153 10.12 -3.57 -5.20
N GLU A 154 9.37 -3.95 -4.15
CA GLU A 154 9.96 -4.47 -2.92
C GLU A 154 10.55 -5.87 -3.09
N GLY A 155 9.90 -6.75 -3.86
CA GLY A 155 10.31 -8.14 -4.04
C GLY A 155 11.71 -8.31 -4.62
N THR A 156 12.24 -7.31 -5.27
CA THR A 156 13.59 -7.31 -5.82
C THR A 156 14.66 -7.18 -4.74
N THR A 157 14.39 -6.39 -3.71
CA THR A 157 15.36 -6.09 -2.66
C THR A 157 15.46 -7.18 -1.62
N ASN A 158 14.36 -7.87 -1.36
CA ASN A 158 14.31 -8.98 -0.39
C ASN A 158 14.76 -10.32 -0.99
N TRP A 159 14.61 -10.51 -2.31
CA TRP A 159 14.65 -11.86 -2.92
C TRP A 159 15.66 -12.02 -4.06
N GLY A 160 16.49 -11.04 -4.36
CA GLY A 160 17.54 -11.28 -5.35
C GLY A 160 18.04 -10.07 -6.13
N ASN A 161 17.54 -9.79 -7.32
CA ASN A 161 18.14 -8.83 -8.23
C ASN A 161 17.62 -7.41 -8.02
N ALA A 162 18.44 -6.56 -7.39
CA ALA A 162 18.12 -5.15 -7.16
C ALA A 162 18.01 -4.29 -8.45
N SER A 163 18.14 -4.87 -9.64
CA SER A 163 18.13 -4.13 -10.91
C SER A 163 16.77 -3.63 -11.37
N THR A 164 15.67 -4.07 -10.73
CA THR A 164 14.30 -3.72 -11.13
C THR A 164 13.62 -2.71 -10.19
N SER A 165 14.38 -2.02 -9.36
CA SER A 165 13.88 -0.94 -8.51
C SER A 165 14.92 0.16 -8.34
N ASP A 166 14.51 1.42 -8.40
CA ASP A 166 15.36 2.58 -8.12
C ASP A 166 15.46 2.86 -6.61
N LEU A 167 14.61 2.21 -5.82
CA LEU A 167 14.57 2.31 -4.37
C LEU A 167 14.98 0.99 -3.72
N TYR A 168 15.60 1.03 -2.57
CA TYR A 168 15.60 -0.11 -1.66
C TYR A 168 14.29 -0.10 -0.87
N SER A 169 13.61 -1.23 -0.80
CA SER A 169 12.33 -1.30 -0.10
C SER A 169 12.15 -2.65 0.58
N ASN A 170 11.48 -2.64 1.72
CA ASN A 170 11.03 -3.86 2.39
C ASN A 170 9.73 -3.60 3.18
N MET A 171 9.24 -4.66 3.80
CA MET A 171 8.03 -4.65 4.61
C MET A 171 8.35 -5.02 6.05
N TYR A 172 7.67 -4.39 6.98
CA TYR A 172 7.68 -4.68 8.43
C TYR A 172 9.07 -4.82 9.06
N PRO A 173 10.03 -3.95 8.73
CA PRO A 173 11.33 -3.96 9.39
C PRO A 173 11.19 -3.60 10.87
N THR A 174 12.10 -4.07 11.71
CA THR A 174 12.21 -3.57 13.09
C THR A 174 12.80 -2.15 13.10
N VAL A 175 12.55 -1.39 14.17
CA VAL A 175 13.16 -0.04 14.33
C VAL A 175 14.68 -0.10 14.25
N ASP A 176 15.30 -1.12 14.85
CA ASP A 176 16.77 -1.31 14.81
C ASP A 176 17.27 -1.56 13.39
N TYR A 177 16.53 -2.32 12.59
CA TYR A 177 16.87 -2.53 11.18
C TYR A 177 16.80 -1.20 10.40
N VAL A 178 15.77 -0.40 10.64
CA VAL A 178 15.62 0.91 10.02
C VAL A 178 16.75 1.83 10.43
N ALA A 179 17.11 1.85 11.72
CA ALA A 179 18.22 2.65 12.24
C ALA A 179 19.58 2.25 11.65
N SER A 180 19.82 0.96 11.45
CA SER A 180 21.03 0.45 10.81
C SER A 180 21.17 0.85 9.33
N ASN A 181 20.06 1.21 8.68
CA ASN A 181 19.98 1.59 7.28
C ASN A 181 19.71 3.10 7.07
N LYS A 182 19.89 3.94 8.07
CA LYS A 182 19.56 5.38 8.04
C LYS A 182 20.27 6.20 6.95
N ASN A 183 21.34 5.71 6.39
CA ASN A 183 22.09 6.36 5.32
C ASN A 183 21.67 5.86 3.91
N GLY A 184 20.61 5.10 3.82
CA GLY A 184 20.23 4.38 2.62
C GLY A 184 20.86 2.99 2.57
N VAL A 185 20.46 2.19 1.60
CA VAL A 185 20.96 0.84 1.40
C VAL A 185 21.71 0.79 0.08
N LYS A 186 22.99 0.41 0.16
CA LYS A 186 23.91 0.40 -0.99
C LYS A 186 23.96 1.82 -1.61
N ASP A 187 23.49 1.98 -2.83
CA ASP A 187 23.48 3.21 -3.63
C ASP A 187 22.09 3.85 -3.77
N ARG A 188 21.10 3.43 -2.97
CA ARG A 188 19.68 3.77 -3.16
C ARG A 188 19.05 4.36 -1.91
N PRO A 189 18.05 5.25 -2.09
CA PRO A 189 17.19 5.67 -1.00
C PRO A 189 16.38 4.47 -0.48
N TYR A 190 16.15 4.47 0.84
CA TYR A 190 15.36 3.44 1.50
C TYR A 190 13.93 3.93 1.72
N PHE A 191 12.96 3.11 1.31
CA PHE A 191 11.54 3.32 1.50
C PHE A 191 10.91 2.09 2.16
N ILE A 192 10.06 2.27 3.15
CA ILE A 192 9.35 1.19 3.82
C ILE A 192 7.94 1.14 3.24
N CYS A 193 7.70 0.22 2.30
CA CYS A 193 6.43 0.20 1.59
C CYS A 193 5.25 -0.29 2.44
N GLU A 194 5.53 -1.09 3.50
CA GLU A 194 4.55 -1.51 4.50
C GLU A 194 5.18 -1.58 5.87
N TYR A 195 4.52 -1.01 6.88
CA TYR A 195 4.91 -1.11 8.28
C TYR A 195 3.74 -0.81 9.21
N ALA A 196 3.96 -0.96 10.52
CA ALA A 196 2.98 -0.61 11.57
C ALA A 196 1.60 -1.21 11.28
N HIS A 197 1.56 -2.51 10.93
CA HIS A 197 0.32 -3.24 10.62
C HIS A 197 -0.77 -2.96 11.66
N ALA A 198 -1.87 -2.30 11.24
CA ALA A 198 -2.80 -1.65 12.15
C ALA A 198 -3.95 -2.56 12.65
N MET A 199 -3.80 -3.88 12.53
CA MET A 199 -4.79 -4.82 13.03
C MET A 199 -4.97 -4.70 14.56
N GLY A 200 -6.21 -4.69 15.01
CA GLY A 200 -6.55 -4.57 16.43
C GLY A 200 -6.19 -3.20 17.01
N GLN A 201 -5.44 -3.20 18.10
CA GLN A 201 -5.00 -1.99 18.82
C GLN A 201 -3.63 -1.46 18.38
N ALA A 202 -3.09 -2.03 17.30
CA ALA A 202 -1.77 -1.66 16.80
C ALA A 202 -1.73 -0.24 16.25
N VAL A 203 -0.65 0.27 16.07
CA VAL A 203 0.34 1.08 15.40
C VAL A 203 1.47 1.43 16.40
N GLY A 204 1.95 0.40 17.11
CA GLY A 204 3.03 0.55 18.09
C GLY A 204 4.33 1.05 17.47
N ASN A 205 5.13 1.75 18.30
CA ASN A 205 6.46 2.27 17.96
C ASN A 205 6.49 3.25 16.77
N LEU A 206 5.35 3.81 16.37
CA LEU A 206 5.27 4.69 15.20
C LEU A 206 6.21 5.90 15.36
N LYS A 207 6.27 6.47 16.57
CA LYS A 207 7.20 7.56 16.88
C LYS A 207 8.66 7.14 16.72
N ASP A 208 9.03 5.95 17.18
CA ASP A 208 10.42 5.48 17.14
C ASP A 208 10.90 5.30 15.69
N TYR A 209 10.04 4.79 14.81
CA TYR A 209 10.32 4.75 13.37
C TYR A 209 10.57 6.15 12.82
N TRP A 210 9.72 7.12 13.16
CA TRP A 210 9.82 8.46 12.58
C TRP A 210 10.96 9.29 13.17
N ASP A 211 11.36 9.05 14.41
CA ASP A 211 12.59 9.65 14.96
C ASP A 211 13.83 9.19 14.16
N VAL A 212 13.87 7.93 13.76
CA VAL A 212 14.95 7.42 12.88
C VAL A 212 14.82 7.98 11.46
N ILE A 213 13.63 7.95 10.86
CA ILE A 213 13.39 8.39 9.48
C ILE A 213 13.74 9.86 9.31
N GLU A 214 13.24 10.73 10.19
CA GLU A 214 13.46 12.18 10.08
C GLU A 214 14.91 12.59 10.37
N SER A 215 15.64 11.83 11.20
CA SER A 215 17.07 12.05 11.44
C SER A 215 17.98 11.41 10.38
N SER A 216 17.43 10.66 9.44
CA SER A 216 18.20 9.92 8.44
C SER A 216 18.65 10.79 7.26
N THR A 217 19.68 10.30 6.54
CA THR A 217 20.16 10.90 5.27
C THR A 217 19.85 10.01 4.06
N GLY A 218 19.20 8.89 4.28
CA GLY A 218 18.95 7.91 3.21
C GLY A 218 17.59 7.24 3.25
N ILE A 219 16.76 7.53 4.26
CA ILE A 219 15.37 7.03 4.30
C ILE A 219 14.45 8.14 3.82
N ILE A 220 13.56 7.81 2.90
CA ILE A 220 12.68 8.80 2.26
C ILE A 220 11.24 8.76 2.75
N GLY A 221 10.82 7.71 3.44
CA GLY A 221 9.47 7.60 3.99
C GLY A 221 9.00 6.18 4.22
N ALA A 222 7.72 6.07 4.58
CA ALA A 222 7.07 4.81 4.89
C ALA A 222 5.55 4.89 4.68
N CYS A 223 4.90 3.75 4.36
CA CYS A 223 3.44 3.63 4.24
C CYS A 223 2.89 2.63 5.26
N ILE A 224 2.00 3.10 6.13
CA ILE A 224 1.31 2.25 7.13
C ILE A 224 0.42 1.23 6.41
N TRP A 225 0.41 0.00 6.86
CA TRP A 225 -0.55 -1.01 6.46
C TRP A 225 -1.70 -1.08 7.47
N ASP A 226 -2.95 -0.68 7.14
CA ASP A 226 -3.33 0.13 6.01
C ASP A 226 -4.33 1.23 6.42
N TRP A 227 -4.99 1.87 5.47
CA TRP A 227 -5.87 3.00 5.73
C TRP A 227 -7.18 2.61 6.40
N VAL A 228 -7.91 1.63 5.84
CA VAL A 228 -9.29 1.33 6.24
C VAL A 228 -9.49 -0.16 6.52
N ASP A 229 -10.16 -0.49 7.62
CA ASP A 229 -10.62 -1.85 7.86
C ASP A 229 -11.47 -2.34 6.69
N GLN A 230 -11.08 -3.47 6.09
CA GLN A 230 -11.73 -4.02 4.89
C GLN A 230 -12.91 -4.91 5.27
N ALA A 231 -13.88 -4.36 5.97
CA ALA A 231 -15.10 -5.04 6.38
C ALA A 231 -16.34 -4.33 5.83
N ILE A 232 -17.45 -5.05 5.79
CA ILE A 232 -18.73 -4.53 5.34
C ILE A 232 -19.76 -4.53 6.48
N TYR A 233 -20.84 -3.79 6.32
CA TYR A 233 -21.93 -3.82 7.28
C TYR A 233 -22.54 -5.22 7.38
N ARG A 234 -22.88 -5.60 8.59
CA ARG A 234 -23.53 -6.88 8.88
C ARG A 234 -25.04 -6.71 8.91
N VAL A 235 -25.73 -7.49 8.12
CA VAL A 235 -27.17 -7.74 8.29
C VAL A 235 -27.41 -9.23 8.39
N GLU A 236 -28.07 -9.65 9.44
CA GLU A 236 -28.62 -10.99 9.55
C GLU A 236 -29.99 -10.99 8.88
N SER A 237 -30.06 -11.54 7.68
CA SER A 237 -31.33 -11.84 7.02
C SER A 237 -31.45 -13.36 6.84
N GLY A 238 -32.65 -13.88 6.68
CA GLY A 238 -32.87 -15.30 6.43
C GLY A 238 -32.20 -15.86 5.17
N SER A 239 -31.57 -15.02 4.37
CA SER A 239 -30.87 -15.37 3.15
C SER A 239 -29.35 -15.11 3.22
N GLY A 240 -28.79 -14.76 4.38
CA GLY A 240 -27.36 -14.50 4.57
C GLY A 240 -27.05 -13.12 5.15
N ILE A 241 -25.77 -12.76 5.09
CA ILE A 241 -25.28 -11.48 5.61
C ILE A 241 -25.49 -10.40 4.56
N VAL A 242 -26.19 -9.33 4.93
CA VAL A 242 -26.48 -8.17 4.09
C VAL A 242 -26.02 -6.92 4.81
N ALA A 243 -25.53 -5.91 4.10
CA ALA A 243 -25.07 -4.67 4.69
C ALA A 243 -26.18 -3.92 5.45
N ASP A 244 -25.94 -3.56 6.72
CA ASP A 244 -26.87 -2.77 7.54
C ASP A 244 -26.22 -1.49 8.05
N LYS A 245 -26.50 -0.39 7.38
CA LYS A 245 -26.01 0.95 7.74
C LYS A 245 -26.77 1.62 8.90
N THR A 246 -27.82 0.98 9.42
CA THR A 246 -28.60 1.55 10.52
C THR A 246 -28.02 1.28 11.89
N LYS A 247 -27.06 0.36 11.96
CA LYS A 247 -26.39 -0.04 13.20
C LYS A 247 -24.94 0.45 13.19
N ASN A 248 -24.63 1.39 14.04
CA ASN A 248 -23.26 1.87 14.26
C ASN A 248 -22.59 1.13 15.40
N GLY A 249 -21.29 0.77 15.23
CA GLY A 249 -20.45 0.19 16.26
C GLY A 249 -19.71 -1.07 15.88
N PHE A 250 -18.73 -1.47 16.68
CA PHE A 250 -17.82 -2.60 16.45
C PHE A 250 -18.49 -3.96 16.17
N HIS A 251 -19.71 -4.12 16.58
CA HIS A 251 -20.46 -5.37 16.44
C HIS A 251 -21.19 -5.52 15.11
N ASN A 252 -21.08 -4.54 14.23
CA ASN A 252 -21.86 -4.47 12.99
C ASN A 252 -21.03 -4.69 11.73
N TRP A 253 -19.76 -5.03 11.89
CA TRP A 253 -18.86 -5.33 10.79
C TRP A 253 -18.79 -6.82 10.54
N THR A 254 -18.70 -7.19 9.26
CA THR A 254 -18.51 -8.55 8.80
C THR A 254 -17.23 -8.65 7.99
N SER A 255 -16.42 -9.61 8.32
CA SER A 255 -15.17 -9.91 7.63
C SER A 255 -14.94 -11.43 7.54
N GLY A 256 -13.81 -11.86 7.04
CA GLY A 256 -13.50 -13.24 6.69
C GLY A 256 -14.06 -14.34 7.60
N TYR A 257 -13.91 -14.24 8.93
CA TYR A 257 -14.40 -15.28 9.86
C TYR A 257 -15.95 -15.40 9.93
N ASP A 258 -16.65 -14.38 9.50
CA ASP A 258 -18.12 -14.38 9.55
C ASP A 258 -18.75 -15.13 8.37
N TYR A 259 -17.93 -15.53 7.38
CA TYR A 259 -18.36 -16.25 6.18
C TYR A 259 -18.00 -17.74 6.28
N ASN A 260 -18.96 -18.57 6.63
CA ASN A 260 -18.76 -20.01 6.85
C ASN A 260 -18.42 -20.81 5.58
N ASP A 261 -18.81 -20.32 4.43
CA ASP A 261 -18.62 -20.97 3.13
C ASP A 261 -17.15 -21.02 2.69
N ILE A 262 -16.33 -20.06 3.10
CA ILE A 262 -14.89 -20.05 2.81
C ILE A 262 -14.18 -21.23 3.46
N ALA A 263 -14.58 -21.62 4.66
CA ALA A 263 -14.03 -22.79 5.36
C ALA A 263 -14.32 -24.12 4.64
N LEU A 264 -15.41 -24.18 3.88
CA LEU A 264 -15.80 -25.38 3.13
C LEU A 264 -14.94 -25.61 1.88
N LEU A 265 -14.28 -24.58 1.37
CA LEU A 265 -13.48 -24.68 0.15
C LEU A 265 -12.04 -25.16 0.41
N GLY A 266 -11.66 -25.42 1.68
CA GLY A 266 -10.29 -25.80 2.03
C GLY A 266 -9.22 -24.76 1.63
N ILE A 267 -9.66 -23.59 1.23
CA ILE A 267 -8.80 -22.46 0.89
C ILE A 267 -8.45 -21.77 2.21
N GLY A 268 -7.16 -21.59 2.49
CA GLY A 268 -6.73 -20.84 3.64
C GLY A 268 -7.34 -19.46 3.65
N PHE A 269 -8.07 -19.20 4.67
CA PHE A 269 -8.63 -17.88 4.87
C PHE A 269 -7.94 -17.19 6.05
N GLN A 270 -7.80 -15.88 5.94
CA GLN A 270 -6.99 -15.12 6.88
C GLN A 270 -7.80 -14.53 8.05
N GLY A 271 -9.03 -14.99 8.23
CA GLY A 271 -9.88 -14.59 9.34
C GLY A 271 -10.16 -13.07 9.36
N ASN A 272 -9.85 -12.43 10.47
CA ASN A 272 -9.98 -10.99 10.65
C ASN A 272 -8.75 -10.20 10.16
N PHE A 273 -7.84 -10.81 9.43
CA PHE A 273 -6.58 -10.19 8.97
C PHE A 273 -6.81 -9.00 8.01
N LEU A 274 -8.00 -8.88 7.44
CA LEU A 274 -8.44 -7.75 6.63
C LEU A 274 -8.83 -6.51 7.47
N ASN A 275 -9.00 -6.65 8.79
CA ASN A 275 -9.32 -5.55 9.70
C ASN A 275 -8.03 -4.91 10.24
N ASN A 276 -7.29 -4.30 9.35
CA ASN A 276 -5.96 -3.74 9.58
C ASN A 276 -5.88 -2.24 9.31
N GLY A 277 -7.02 -1.57 9.23
CA GLY A 277 -7.13 -0.14 8.99
C GLY A 277 -6.83 0.74 10.21
N ILE A 278 -6.32 1.93 9.94
CA ILE A 278 -6.22 2.99 10.94
C ILE A 278 -7.53 3.75 11.12
N VAL A 279 -8.49 3.54 10.23
CA VAL A 279 -9.89 3.97 10.37
C VAL A 279 -10.83 2.77 10.22
N THR A 280 -12.05 2.91 10.76
CA THR A 280 -13.11 1.92 10.62
C THR A 280 -13.68 1.90 9.20
N PRO A 281 -14.45 0.87 8.80
CA PRO A 281 -15.04 0.79 7.46
C PRO A 281 -15.91 1.99 7.08
N ASP A 282 -16.60 2.61 8.04
CA ASP A 282 -17.42 3.82 7.83
C ASP A 282 -16.62 5.14 7.93
N ARG A 283 -15.28 5.04 8.02
CA ARG A 283 -14.37 6.18 8.18
C ARG A 283 -14.61 6.95 9.48
N THR A 284 -14.82 6.25 10.58
CA THR A 284 -14.78 6.87 11.90
C THR A 284 -13.33 7.07 12.33
N TRP A 285 -13.04 8.24 12.89
CA TRP A 285 -11.73 8.59 13.43
C TRP A 285 -11.40 7.73 14.66
N THR A 286 -10.28 7.03 14.63
CA THR A 286 -9.84 6.13 15.70
C THR A 286 -8.69 6.74 16.52
N GLY A 287 -8.36 6.11 17.64
CA GLY A 287 -7.14 6.43 18.40
C GLY A 287 -5.87 6.19 17.58
N LYS A 288 -5.86 5.18 16.70
CA LYS A 288 -4.76 4.91 15.78
C LYS A 288 -4.50 6.09 14.84
N LEU A 289 -5.55 6.67 14.27
CA LEU A 289 -5.41 7.83 13.37
C LEU A 289 -4.94 9.08 14.16
N SER A 290 -5.33 9.22 15.42
CA SER A 290 -4.83 10.29 16.27
C SER A 290 -3.33 10.18 16.53
N GLU A 291 -2.82 8.97 16.73
CA GLU A 291 -1.38 8.70 16.85
C GLU A 291 -0.65 9.01 15.56
N VAL A 292 -1.18 8.56 14.41
CA VAL A 292 -0.63 8.88 13.09
C VAL A 292 -0.55 10.40 12.89
N LYS A 293 -1.64 11.13 13.20
CA LYS A 293 -1.67 12.59 13.09
C LYS A 293 -0.57 13.24 13.92
N LYS A 294 -0.36 12.77 15.16
CA LYS A 294 0.68 13.30 16.05
C LYS A 294 2.08 13.03 15.52
N VAL A 295 2.34 11.81 15.08
CA VAL A 295 3.68 11.42 14.62
C VAL A 295 4.01 12.06 13.26
N TYR A 296 3.03 12.16 12.36
CA TYR A 296 3.21 12.74 11.02
C TYR A 296 3.20 14.28 10.99
N GLN A 297 3.02 14.94 12.13
CA GLN A 297 3.02 16.41 12.18
C GLN A 297 4.32 17.01 11.62
N TYR A 298 4.20 18.16 10.95
CA TYR A 298 5.35 18.88 10.39
C TYR A 298 6.01 19.83 11.39
N VAL A 299 5.21 20.36 12.32
CA VAL A 299 5.68 21.26 13.37
C VAL A 299 5.64 20.50 14.71
N LYS A 300 6.79 20.39 15.33
CA LYS A 300 6.93 19.73 16.65
C LYS A 300 7.10 20.77 17.74
N PHE A 301 6.41 20.58 18.84
CA PHE A 301 6.50 21.42 20.04
C PHE A 301 7.13 20.64 21.18
#